data_b5c8be84494b761792ee29546e802b86
#
_entry.id   b5c8be84494b761792ee29546e802b86
#
_cell.length_a   1.000
_cell.length_b   1.000
_cell.length_c   1.000
_cell.angle_alpha   90.00
_cell.angle_beta   90.00
_cell.angle_gamma   90.00
#
_symmetry.space_group_name_H-M   'P 1'
#
loop_
_entity.id
_entity.type
_entity.pdbx_description
1 polymer ?
#
loop_
_entity_poly.entity_id
_entity_poly.type
_entity_poly.pdbx_seq_one_letter_code
_entity_poly.pdbx_strand_id
1 'polypeptide(L)'
;IESTNMPGDIKTMMDSAGIASKITDIDAGSAEKAKEKISNDESGLDLYLVFPENFESDVATYDSTSGNKAPQVEVYYNSASTESQAVYGMFIEMMDSYEAAMTNKFDINADESVKYDLASENDAAASVFSSMLPMLLLMFVFSACMAVGPESISGEKERGTIATMLVTPAKRSHIALGKIMALSIIALLSGLSSTVGTMLSLPKIANVGESDIKTNVYGVSDYLLLAVVILAAVLLIVTLISIISAFAKSTKEANTYITPLMIVVMLVGLSGMFIDGTKTELYYYVIPIYNSVQAMTGIFSLDIMPSGMIVSVISNIIYTGIGVFVLTRMFNNEKIMFNK
;
A
#
# COMPACT_ATOMS: atom_id res chain seq x y z
N ILE A 1 22.61 -9.85 6.25
CA ILE A 1 22.41 -10.59 7.52
C ILE A 1 23.68 -10.47 8.36
N GLU A 2 23.54 -10.16 9.64
CA GLU A 2 24.58 -10.29 10.66
C GLU A 2 24.28 -11.50 11.56
N SER A 3 25.31 -12.21 12.03
CA SER A 3 25.13 -13.40 12.86
C SER A 3 26.18 -13.54 13.96
N THR A 4 25.83 -14.20 15.06
CA THR A 4 26.73 -14.56 16.13
C THR A 4 26.72 -16.09 16.29
N ASN A 5 27.90 -16.72 16.25
CA ASN A 5 28.11 -18.17 16.39
C ASN A 5 27.35 -19.03 15.36
N MET A 6 27.18 -18.53 14.12
CA MET A 6 26.45 -19.29 13.09
C MET A 6 27.20 -20.57 12.69
N PRO A 7 26.57 -21.74 12.71
CA PRO A 7 27.13 -22.99 12.21
C PRO A 7 27.42 -22.92 10.70
N GLY A 8 28.54 -23.58 10.29
CA GLY A 8 28.98 -23.58 8.90
C GLY A 8 27.98 -24.23 7.94
N ASP A 9 27.28 -25.27 8.40
CA ASP A 9 26.27 -26.00 7.63
C ASP A 9 25.05 -25.10 7.35
N ILE A 10 24.59 -24.34 8.35
CA ILE A 10 23.46 -23.40 8.19
C ILE A 10 23.85 -22.27 7.22
N LYS A 11 25.07 -21.75 7.34
CA LYS A 11 25.58 -20.75 6.39
C LYS A 11 25.58 -21.25 4.95
N THR A 12 26.03 -22.49 4.75
CA THR A 12 26.02 -23.12 3.43
C THR A 12 24.60 -23.35 2.88
N MET A 13 23.65 -23.70 3.77
CA MET A 13 22.24 -23.83 3.39
C MET A 13 21.64 -22.50 2.98
N MET A 14 21.89 -21.43 3.73
CA MET A 14 21.43 -20.07 3.40
C MET A 14 22.00 -19.58 2.05
N ASP A 15 23.29 -19.80 1.82
CA ASP A 15 23.93 -19.46 0.54
C ASP A 15 23.31 -20.25 -0.62
N SER A 16 23.03 -21.54 -0.42
CA SER A 16 22.40 -22.40 -1.43
C SER A 16 20.94 -22.04 -1.70
N ALA A 17 20.23 -21.56 -0.69
CA ALA A 17 18.85 -21.10 -0.80
C ALA A 17 18.73 -19.65 -1.33
N GLY A 18 19.86 -18.94 -1.45
CA GLY A 18 19.87 -17.55 -1.92
C GLY A 18 19.20 -16.56 -0.96
N ILE A 19 19.17 -16.88 0.34
CA ILE A 19 18.46 -16.10 1.36
C ILE A 19 19.15 -14.76 1.64
N ALA A 20 20.45 -14.67 1.47
CA ALA A 20 21.19 -13.43 1.72
C ALA A 20 22.30 -13.20 0.68
N SER A 21 22.46 -11.95 0.29
CA SER A 21 23.57 -11.51 -0.57
C SER A 21 24.89 -11.41 0.20
N LYS A 22 24.84 -11.21 1.52
CA LYS A 22 26.01 -11.10 2.39
C LYS A 22 25.67 -11.53 3.82
N ILE A 23 26.45 -12.45 4.35
CA ILE A 23 26.38 -12.88 5.75
C ILE A 23 27.69 -12.46 6.43
N THR A 24 27.58 -11.75 7.55
CA THR A 24 28.73 -11.25 8.32
C THR A 24 28.66 -11.76 9.75
N ASP A 25 29.69 -12.43 10.21
CA ASP A 25 29.79 -12.86 11.60
C ASP A 25 30.26 -11.68 12.46
N ILE A 26 29.59 -11.45 13.58
CA ILE A 26 29.87 -10.38 14.54
C ILE A 26 30.05 -10.95 15.94
N ASP A 27 30.87 -10.29 16.75
CA ASP A 27 31.03 -10.65 18.15
C ASP A 27 29.78 -10.29 18.96
N ALA A 28 29.49 -11.07 20.01
CA ALA A 28 28.38 -10.85 20.93
C ALA A 28 28.31 -9.44 21.52
N GLY A 29 29.46 -8.76 21.69
CA GLY A 29 29.53 -7.36 22.12
C GLY A 29 28.96 -6.34 21.12
N SER A 30 28.68 -6.75 19.87
CA SER A 30 28.08 -5.94 18.81
C SER A 30 26.58 -6.15 18.64
N ALA A 31 25.97 -7.05 19.43
CA ALA A 31 24.56 -7.44 19.33
C ALA A 31 23.58 -6.25 19.40
N GLU A 32 23.78 -5.35 20.38
CA GLU A 32 22.91 -4.16 20.54
C GLU A 32 22.97 -3.22 19.33
N LYS A 33 24.16 -3.07 18.72
CA LYS A 33 24.31 -2.27 17.50
C LYS A 33 23.62 -2.92 16.30
N ALA A 34 23.64 -4.26 16.20
CA ALA A 34 22.94 -4.99 15.16
C ALA A 34 21.41 -4.82 15.30
N LYS A 35 20.90 -4.94 16.53
CA LYS A 35 19.48 -4.72 16.83
C LYS A 35 19.04 -3.29 16.52
N GLU A 36 19.86 -2.30 16.89
CA GLU A 36 19.59 -0.88 16.59
C GLU A 36 19.56 -0.61 15.07
N LYS A 37 20.47 -1.20 14.30
CA LYS A 37 20.50 -1.10 12.85
C LYS A 37 19.23 -1.65 12.21
N ILE A 38 18.73 -2.80 12.67
CA ILE A 38 17.49 -3.42 12.19
C ILE A 38 16.29 -2.55 12.55
N SER A 39 16.25 -2.03 13.78
CA SER A 39 15.15 -1.17 14.23
C SER A 39 15.05 0.12 13.41
N ASN A 40 16.18 0.71 13.00
CA ASN A 40 16.21 1.99 12.29
C ASN A 40 16.08 1.86 10.75
N ASP A 41 16.12 0.64 10.21
CA ASP A 41 16.05 0.32 8.76
C ASP A 41 17.06 1.11 7.87
N GLU A 42 18.08 1.73 8.48
CA GLU A 42 19.02 2.62 7.78
C GLU A 42 20.22 1.91 7.13
N SER A 43 20.41 0.61 7.43
CA SER A 43 21.70 -0.06 7.17
C SER A 43 21.65 -1.16 6.12
N GLY A 44 20.48 -1.49 5.55
CA GLY A 44 20.30 -2.67 4.70
C GLY A 44 20.64 -3.98 5.42
N LEU A 45 20.43 -4.00 6.75
CA LEU A 45 20.57 -5.19 7.59
C LEU A 45 19.17 -5.75 7.87
N ASP A 46 18.82 -6.88 7.26
CA ASP A 46 17.49 -7.46 7.32
C ASP A 46 17.26 -8.37 8.52
N LEU A 47 18.27 -9.15 8.91
CA LEU A 47 18.21 -10.09 10.04
C LEU A 47 19.47 -10.03 10.90
N TYR A 48 19.27 -10.28 12.21
CA TYR A 48 20.34 -10.61 13.15
C TYR A 48 20.04 -11.96 13.80
N LEU A 49 20.96 -12.91 13.66
CA LEU A 49 20.82 -14.30 14.07
C LEU A 49 21.78 -14.58 15.24
N VAL A 50 21.27 -15.20 16.29
CA VAL A 50 22.09 -15.61 17.45
C VAL A 50 21.96 -17.10 17.67
N PHE A 51 23.06 -17.80 17.54
CA PHE A 51 23.17 -19.23 17.83
C PHE A 51 23.93 -19.43 19.15
N PRO A 52 23.59 -20.48 19.94
CA PRO A 52 24.42 -20.91 21.05
C PRO A 52 25.85 -21.26 20.60
N GLU A 53 26.85 -21.04 21.46
CA GLU A 53 28.26 -21.30 21.13
C GLU A 53 28.52 -22.75 20.69
N ASN A 54 27.76 -23.70 21.23
CA ASN A 54 27.91 -25.12 20.96
C ASN A 54 26.70 -25.72 20.24
N PHE A 55 25.99 -24.95 19.43
CA PHE A 55 24.70 -25.33 18.82
C PHE A 55 24.71 -26.72 18.19
N GLU A 56 25.70 -27.06 17.37
CA GLU A 56 25.78 -28.38 16.70
C GLU A 56 25.89 -29.53 17.69
N SER A 57 26.73 -29.40 18.75
CA SER A 57 26.87 -30.43 19.76
C SER A 57 25.66 -30.51 20.65
N ASP A 58 25.03 -29.40 20.99
CA ASP A 58 23.83 -29.35 21.82
C ASP A 58 22.64 -29.98 21.11
N VAL A 59 22.44 -29.69 19.84
CA VAL A 59 21.42 -30.34 18.98
C VAL A 59 21.71 -31.85 18.81
N ALA A 60 22.98 -32.24 18.64
CA ALA A 60 23.33 -33.63 18.48
C ALA A 60 23.01 -34.48 19.76
N THR A 61 23.21 -33.86 20.94
CA THR A 61 23.04 -34.53 22.26
C THR A 61 21.65 -34.34 22.85
N TYR A 62 20.85 -33.41 22.33
CA TYR A 62 19.51 -33.14 22.83
C TYR A 62 18.55 -34.31 22.66
N ASP A 63 17.87 -34.68 23.75
CA ASP A 63 16.81 -35.69 23.78
C ASP A 63 15.49 -35.03 24.20
N SER A 64 14.54 -34.96 23.27
CA SER A 64 13.20 -34.38 23.49
C SER A 64 12.39 -35.03 24.60
N THR A 65 12.77 -36.26 25.01
CA THR A 65 12.13 -36.97 26.11
C THR A 65 12.72 -36.67 27.50
N SER A 66 13.86 -35.95 27.54
CA SER A 66 14.59 -35.64 28.77
C SER A 66 13.91 -34.56 29.64
N GLY A 67 12.96 -33.81 29.12
CA GLY A 67 12.31 -32.68 29.79
C GLY A 67 13.20 -31.42 29.89
N ASN A 68 14.38 -31.43 29.29
CA ASN A 68 15.25 -30.27 29.20
C ASN A 68 14.75 -29.30 28.06
N LYS A 69 15.06 -28.01 28.20
CA LYS A 69 14.80 -27.08 27.13
C LYS A 69 15.69 -27.37 25.92
N ALA A 70 15.11 -27.28 24.74
CA ALA A 70 15.85 -27.43 23.50
C ALA A 70 16.84 -26.23 23.30
N PRO A 71 17.95 -26.41 22.57
CA PRO A 71 18.79 -25.32 22.14
C PRO A 71 17.99 -24.29 21.38
N GLN A 72 18.14 -23.00 21.71
CA GLN A 72 17.32 -21.94 21.13
C GLN A 72 18.12 -21.11 20.13
N VAL A 73 17.52 -20.81 18.99
CA VAL A 73 18.04 -19.87 18.01
C VAL A 73 17.19 -18.60 18.09
N GLU A 74 17.85 -17.46 18.30
CA GLU A 74 17.18 -16.17 18.32
C GLU A 74 17.30 -15.49 16.97
N VAL A 75 16.18 -15.05 16.42
CA VAL A 75 16.09 -14.41 15.11
C VAL A 75 15.42 -13.05 15.28
N TYR A 76 16.21 -11.99 15.18
CA TYR A 76 15.73 -10.62 15.27
C TYR A 76 15.48 -10.04 13.88
N TYR A 77 14.34 -9.39 13.71
CA TYR A 77 13.88 -8.83 12.45
C TYR A 77 13.05 -7.55 12.70
N ASN A 78 12.66 -6.87 11.63
CA ASN A 78 11.80 -5.69 11.68
C ASN A 78 10.54 -5.92 10.83
N SER A 79 9.39 -6.07 11.47
CA SER A 79 8.11 -6.32 10.80
C SER A 79 7.59 -5.10 10.02
N ALA A 80 8.16 -3.92 10.22
CA ALA A 80 7.82 -2.74 9.44
C ALA A 80 8.56 -2.67 8.09
N SER A 81 9.64 -3.46 7.92
CA SER A 81 10.40 -3.60 6.67
C SER A 81 9.97 -4.88 5.94
N THR A 82 9.50 -4.74 4.68
CA THR A 82 9.10 -5.90 3.87
C THR A 82 10.31 -6.76 3.50
N GLU A 83 11.49 -6.15 3.29
CA GLU A 83 12.72 -6.88 3.01
C GLU A 83 13.10 -7.75 4.22
N SER A 84 13.08 -7.18 5.41
CA SER A 84 13.35 -7.91 6.66
C SER A 84 12.31 -9.02 6.89
N GLN A 85 11.01 -8.77 6.69
CA GLN A 85 9.96 -9.78 6.79
C GLN A 85 10.14 -10.92 5.77
N ALA A 86 10.45 -10.59 4.52
CA ALA A 86 10.63 -11.58 3.47
C ALA A 86 11.81 -12.50 3.77
N VAL A 87 12.96 -11.92 4.18
CA VAL A 87 14.16 -12.68 4.54
C VAL A 87 13.91 -13.51 5.82
N TYR A 88 13.19 -12.96 6.81
CA TYR A 88 12.76 -13.69 8.00
C TYR A 88 11.91 -14.91 7.63
N GLY A 89 10.88 -14.73 6.78
CA GLY A 89 10.02 -15.83 6.34
C GLY A 89 10.79 -16.95 5.63
N MET A 90 11.69 -16.59 4.70
CA MET A 90 12.53 -17.56 4.01
C MET A 90 13.48 -18.31 4.97
N PHE A 91 14.07 -17.57 5.94
CA PHE A 91 14.95 -18.17 6.94
C PHE A 91 14.20 -19.14 7.85
N ILE A 92 13.01 -18.75 8.36
CA ILE A 92 12.19 -19.62 9.21
C ILE A 92 11.76 -20.88 8.46
N GLU A 93 11.27 -20.76 7.21
CA GLU A 93 10.89 -21.93 6.39
C GLU A 93 12.06 -22.90 6.18
N MET A 94 13.25 -22.37 5.94
CA MET A 94 14.47 -23.18 5.84
C MET A 94 14.80 -23.86 7.17
N MET A 95 14.73 -23.15 8.28
CA MET A 95 15.05 -23.67 9.61
C MET A 95 14.01 -24.67 10.10
N ASP A 96 12.72 -24.47 9.84
CA ASP A 96 11.64 -25.42 10.12
C ASP A 96 11.85 -26.75 9.37
N SER A 97 12.28 -26.66 8.10
CA SER A 97 12.62 -27.81 7.30
C SER A 97 13.84 -28.57 7.88
N TYR A 98 14.82 -27.84 8.36
CA TYR A 98 16.02 -28.40 9.00
C TYR A 98 15.69 -29.02 10.36
N GLU A 99 14.87 -28.35 11.17
CA GLU A 99 14.37 -28.83 12.45
C GLU A 99 13.55 -30.14 12.29
N ALA A 100 12.64 -30.16 11.32
CA ALA A 100 11.84 -31.37 11.01
C ALA A 100 12.73 -32.56 10.60
N ALA A 101 13.79 -32.29 9.83
CA ALA A 101 14.76 -33.30 9.44
C ALA A 101 15.57 -33.84 10.64
N MET A 102 15.77 -33.01 11.68
CA MET A 102 16.47 -33.37 12.92
C MET A 102 15.54 -33.89 14.04
N THR A 103 14.24 -34.07 13.79
CA THR A 103 13.25 -34.56 14.77
C THR A 103 13.03 -33.56 15.94
N ASN A 104 12.89 -32.29 15.66
CA ASN A 104 12.58 -31.22 16.62
C ASN A 104 13.59 -31.12 17.77
N LYS A 105 14.86 -30.91 17.42
CA LYS A 105 15.96 -30.89 18.40
C LYS A 105 16.40 -29.48 18.83
N PHE A 106 15.79 -28.44 18.31
CA PHE A 106 16.02 -27.04 18.69
C PHE A 106 14.74 -26.23 18.55
N ASP A 107 14.67 -25.05 19.12
CA ASP A 107 13.55 -24.11 19.01
C ASP A 107 14.02 -22.78 18.44
N ILE A 108 13.13 -22.06 17.74
CA ILE A 108 13.39 -20.73 17.23
C ILE A 108 12.47 -19.74 17.94
N ASN A 109 13.02 -18.65 18.48
CA ASN A 109 12.29 -17.59 19.16
C ASN A 109 11.30 -18.09 20.24
N ALA A 110 11.64 -19.14 20.99
CA ALA A 110 10.76 -19.76 21.96
C ALA A 110 10.63 -19.00 23.28
N ASP A 111 11.47 -18.00 23.54
CA ASP A 111 11.38 -17.19 24.77
C ASP A 111 10.40 -16.03 24.58
N GLU A 112 9.16 -16.19 25.04
CA GLU A 112 8.11 -15.16 24.96
C GLU A 112 8.48 -13.84 25.70
N SER A 113 9.50 -13.84 26.56
CA SER A 113 9.94 -12.64 27.26
C SER A 113 10.85 -11.73 26.41
N VAL A 114 11.38 -12.23 25.31
CA VAL A 114 12.28 -11.52 24.40
C VAL A 114 11.49 -10.95 23.24
N LYS A 115 11.66 -9.64 22.98
CA LYS A 115 11.08 -9.01 21.79
C LYS A 115 12.00 -9.24 20.60
N TYR A 116 11.64 -10.15 19.72
CA TYR A 116 12.38 -10.49 18.50
C TYR A 116 12.02 -9.59 17.31
N ASP A 117 10.78 -9.09 17.26
CA ASP A 117 10.36 -8.07 16.33
C ASP A 117 10.82 -6.70 16.86
N LEU A 118 11.76 -6.09 16.15
CA LEU A 118 12.37 -4.82 16.52
C LEU A 118 11.65 -3.61 15.94
N ALA A 119 10.55 -3.81 15.18
CA ALA A 119 9.71 -2.73 14.70
C ALA A 119 9.20 -1.88 15.87
N SER A 120 9.18 -0.56 15.72
CA SER A 120 8.46 0.28 16.65
C SER A 120 6.94 0.08 16.45
N GLU A 121 6.14 0.30 17.50
CA GLU A 121 4.67 0.21 17.38
C GLU A 121 4.11 1.18 16.34
N ASN A 122 4.76 2.34 16.16
CA ASN A 122 4.36 3.33 15.18
C ASN A 122 4.70 2.88 13.75
N ASP A 123 5.89 2.30 13.55
CA ASP A 123 6.34 1.85 12.23
C ASP A 123 5.56 0.61 11.78
N ALA A 124 5.26 -0.31 12.69
CA ALA A 124 4.38 -1.45 12.40
C ALA A 124 2.97 -0.99 11.99
N ALA A 125 2.38 -0.01 12.69
CA ALA A 125 1.11 0.57 12.31
C ALA A 125 1.20 1.29 10.95
N ALA A 126 2.24 2.07 10.73
CA ALA A 126 2.48 2.80 9.49
C ALA A 126 2.67 1.84 8.31
N SER A 127 3.38 0.73 8.48
CA SER A 127 3.56 -0.31 7.46
C SER A 127 2.23 -0.93 7.03
N VAL A 128 1.39 -1.36 7.98
CA VAL A 128 0.05 -1.90 7.69
C VAL A 128 -0.82 -0.86 6.99
N PHE A 129 -0.81 0.38 7.45
CA PHE A 129 -1.64 1.43 6.85
C PHE A 129 -1.13 1.87 5.48
N SER A 130 0.18 1.97 5.28
CA SER A 130 0.77 2.35 4.00
C SER A 130 0.54 1.32 2.90
N SER A 131 0.51 0.04 3.25
CA SER A 131 0.29 -1.04 2.29
C SER A 131 -1.18 -1.18 1.87
N MET A 132 -2.14 -1.04 2.79
CA MET A 132 -3.54 -1.35 2.53
C MET A 132 -4.41 -0.12 2.23
N LEU A 133 -4.21 1.00 2.96
CA LEU A 133 -5.11 2.15 2.87
C LEU A 133 -5.13 2.83 1.50
N PRO A 134 -4.01 3.04 0.79
CA PRO A 134 -4.05 3.67 -0.53
C PRO A 134 -4.94 2.93 -1.50
N MET A 135 -4.87 1.59 -1.53
CA MET A 135 -5.72 0.74 -2.36
C MET A 135 -7.20 0.88 -1.98
N LEU A 136 -7.52 0.74 -0.68
CA LEU A 136 -8.90 0.83 -0.19
C LEU A 136 -9.52 2.19 -0.49
N LEU A 137 -8.79 3.28 -0.22
CA LEU A 137 -9.24 4.64 -0.50
C LEU A 137 -9.50 4.86 -1.99
N LEU A 138 -8.58 4.40 -2.84
CA LEU A 138 -8.73 4.53 -4.28
C LEU A 138 -9.96 3.76 -4.78
N MET A 139 -10.21 2.55 -4.26
CA MET A 139 -11.39 1.75 -4.59
C MET A 139 -12.68 2.41 -4.12
N PHE A 140 -12.73 2.96 -2.90
CA PHE A 140 -13.91 3.65 -2.40
C PHE A 140 -14.21 4.92 -3.19
N VAL A 141 -13.19 5.72 -3.49
CA VAL A 141 -13.33 6.90 -4.35
C VAL A 141 -13.84 6.51 -5.74
N PHE A 142 -13.25 5.48 -6.35
CA PHE A 142 -13.67 5.00 -7.67
C PHE A 142 -15.11 4.49 -7.64
N SER A 143 -15.49 3.71 -6.63
CA SER A 143 -16.85 3.20 -6.46
C SER A 143 -17.87 4.34 -6.32
N ALA A 144 -17.55 5.37 -5.54
CA ALA A 144 -18.40 6.55 -5.41
C ALA A 144 -18.56 7.30 -6.74
N CYS A 145 -17.47 7.49 -7.49
CA CYS A 145 -17.50 8.11 -8.81
C CYS A 145 -18.32 7.29 -9.80
N MET A 146 -18.19 5.95 -9.76
CA MET A 146 -18.92 5.02 -10.63
C MET A 146 -20.42 5.00 -10.31
N ALA A 147 -20.81 5.18 -9.04
CA ALA A 147 -22.21 5.22 -8.64
C ALA A 147 -22.97 6.42 -9.20
N VAL A 148 -22.33 7.59 -9.31
CA VAL A 148 -23.01 8.84 -9.68
C VAL A 148 -22.59 9.38 -11.06
N GLY A 149 -21.39 9.06 -11.54
CA GLY A 149 -20.85 9.59 -12.79
C GLY A 149 -21.67 9.21 -14.03
N PRO A 150 -21.95 7.93 -14.25
CA PRO A 150 -22.79 7.48 -15.37
C PRO A 150 -24.17 8.09 -15.37
N GLU A 151 -24.82 8.16 -14.20
CA GLU A 151 -26.16 8.70 -14.06
C GLU A 151 -26.20 10.21 -14.41
N SER A 152 -25.17 10.96 -14.04
CA SER A 152 -25.07 12.40 -14.31
C SER A 152 -24.87 12.74 -15.79
N ILE A 153 -24.34 11.85 -16.63
CA ILE A 153 -24.06 12.15 -18.03
C ILE A 153 -24.84 11.20 -18.95
N SER A 154 -24.58 9.89 -18.88
CA SER A 154 -25.29 8.91 -19.71
C SER A 154 -26.77 8.81 -19.35
N GLY A 155 -27.14 8.89 -18.07
CA GLY A 155 -28.52 8.89 -17.62
C GLY A 155 -29.32 10.09 -18.12
N GLU A 156 -28.71 11.28 -18.10
CA GLU A 156 -29.36 12.45 -18.70
C GLU A 156 -29.47 12.37 -20.23
N LYS A 157 -28.49 11.72 -20.88
CA LYS A 157 -28.54 11.46 -22.32
C LYS A 157 -29.63 10.47 -22.66
N GLU A 158 -29.75 9.39 -21.88
CA GLU A 158 -30.78 8.37 -22.03
C GLU A 158 -32.20 8.93 -21.86
N ARG A 159 -32.39 9.82 -20.88
CA ARG A 159 -33.65 10.53 -20.64
C ARG A 159 -33.90 11.72 -21.59
N GLY A 160 -32.93 12.09 -22.43
CA GLY A 160 -33.05 13.22 -23.35
C GLY A 160 -32.88 14.61 -22.70
N THR A 161 -32.66 14.69 -21.38
CA THR A 161 -32.54 15.96 -20.64
C THR A 161 -31.26 16.72 -20.97
N ILE A 162 -30.24 16.02 -21.46
CA ILE A 162 -28.99 16.67 -21.89
C ILE A 162 -29.24 17.61 -23.08
N ALA A 163 -30.20 17.28 -23.96
CA ALA A 163 -30.54 18.12 -25.08
C ALA A 163 -31.06 19.50 -24.63
N THR A 164 -31.96 19.52 -23.66
CA THR A 164 -32.49 20.75 -23.06
C THR A 164 -31.39 21.60 -22.41
N MET A 165 -30.42 20.96 -21.76
CA MET A 165 -29.29 21.64 -21.15
C MET A 165 -28.35 22.26 -22.20
N LEU A 166 -28.10 21.57 -23.32
CA LEU A 166 -27.21 22.03 -24.38
C LEU A 166 -27.80 23.17 -25.24
N VAL A 167 -29.12 23.37 -25.19
CA VAL A 167 -29.81 24.50 -25.88
C VAL A 167 -29.75 25.79 -25.04
N THR A 168 -29.39 25.72 -23.75
CA THR A 168 -29.25 26.91 -22.91
C THR A 168 -28.06 27.78 -23.37
N PRO A 169 -28.05 29.11 -23.08
CA PRO A 169 -26.97 30.00 -23.48
C PRO A 169 -25.64 29.75 -22.71
N ALA A 170 -25.60 28.73 -21.84
CA ALA A 170 -24.39 28.40 -21.08
C ALA A 170 -23.29 27.77 -21.97
N LYS A 171 -22.06 28.18 -21.73
CA LYS A 171 -20.92 27.56 -22.45
C LYS A 171 -20.80 26.09 -22.08
N ARG A 172 -20.63 25.23 -23.07
CA ARG A 172 -20.53 23.77 -22.87
C ARG A 172 -19.36 23.38 -21.95
N SER A 173 -18.27 24.16 -21.92
CA SER A 173 -17.17 23.98 -20.95
C SER A 173 -17.61 24.23 -19.51
N HIS A 174 -18.52 25.18 -19.26
CA HIS A 174 -19.05 25.45 -17.93
C HIS A 174 -19.96 24.29 -17.47
N ILE A 175 -20.73 23.70 -18.41
CA ILE A 175 -21.55 22.51 -18.12
C ILE A 175 -20.66 21.31 -17.75
N ALA A 176 -19.61 21.06 -18.55
CA ALA A 176 -18.66 19.98 -18.28
C ALA A 176 -17.96 20.17 -16.92
N LEU A 177 -17.43 21.37 -16.67
CA LEU A 177 -16.75 21.69 -15.42
C LEU A 177 -17.69 21.59 -14.23
N GLY A 178 -18.92 22.13 -14.34
CA GLY A 178 -19.92 22.05 -13.28
C GLY A 178 -20.28 20.62 -12.89
N LYS A 179 -20.42 19.72 -13.89
CA LYS A 179 -20.65 18.29 -13.63
C LYS A 179 -19.46 17.64 -12.91
N ILE A 180 -18.24 17.88 -13.39
CA ILE A 180 -17.03 17.34 -12.77
C ILE A 180 -16.92 17.83 -11.33
N MET A 181 -17.13 19.12 -11.06
CA MET A 181 -17.06 19.68 -9.71
C MET A 181 -18.14 19.08 -8.79
N ALA A 182 -19.39 18.99 -9.25
CA ALA A 182 -20.48 18.42 -8.47
C ALA A 182 -20.21 16.93 -8.11
N LEU A 183 -19.78 16.15 -9.08
CA LEU A 183 -19.41 14.73 -8.87
C LEU A 183 -18.19 14.61 -7.95
N SER A 184 -17.21 15.51 -8.08
CA SER A 184 -16.00 15.52 -7.24
C SER A 184 -16.33 15.79 -5.77
N ILE A 185 -17.29 16.66 -5.46
CA ILE A 185 -17.72 16.92 -4.08
C ILE A 185 -18.30 15.63 -3.46
N ILE A 186 -19.17 14.93 -4.19
CA ILE A 186 -19.79 13.68 -3.70
C ILE A 186 -18.71 12.60 -3.49
N ALA A 187 -17.81 12.44 -4.45
CA ALA A 187 -16.74 11.44 -4.37
C ALA A 187 -15.72 11.78 -3.27
N LEU A 188 -15.41 13.06 -3.06
CA LEU A 188 -14.54 13.51 -1.97
C LEU A 188 -15.16 13.20 -0.61
N LEU A 189 -16.43 13.53 -0.40
CA LEU A 189 -17.14 13.22 0.85
C LEU A 189 -17.15 11.71 1.11
N SER A 190 -17.39 10.91 0.08
CA SER A 190 -17.34 9.45 0.18
C SER A 190 -15.94 8.95 0.52
N GLY A 191 -14.90 9.45 -0.16
CA GLY A 191 -13.51 9.10 0.09
C GLY A 191 -13.07 9.44 1.53
N LEU A 192 -13.37 10.66 1.99
CA LEU A 192 -13.05 11.08 3.36
C LEU A 192 -13.81 10.26 4.41
N SER A 193 -15.11 9.99 4.19
CA SER A 193 -15.90 9.15 5.11
C SER A 193 -15.34 7.72 5.17
N SER A 194 -14.95 7.17 4.04
CA SER A 194 -14.32 5.84 3.95
C SER A 194 -12.97 5.80 4.66
N THR A 195 -12.15 6.84 4.50
CA THR A 195 -10.86 6.96 5.21
C THR A 195 -11.06 6.92 6.72
N VAL A 196 -11.96 7.76 7.24
CA VAL A 196 -12.26 7.80 8.67
C VAL A 196 -12.80 6.44 9.15
N GLY A 197 -13.72 5.85 8.39
CA GLY A 197 -14.30 4.53 8.72
C GLY A 197 -13.24 3.43 8.77
N THR A 198 -12.35 3.39 7.78
CA THR A 198 -11.28 2.40 7.72
C THR A 198 -10.27 2.60 8.85
N MET A 199 -9.83 3.82 9.12
CA MET A 199 -8.89 4.12 10.21
C MET A 199 -9.44 3.74 11.59
N LEU A 200 -10.75 3.89 11.82
CA LEU A 200 -11.39 3.49 13.07
C LEU A 200 -11.62 1.97 13.18
N SER A 201 -11.69 1.27 12.05
CA SER A 201 -11.97 -0.17 11.99
C SER A 201 -10.72 -1.04 11.96
N LEU A 202 -9.66 -0.59 11.28
CA LEU A 202 -8.42 -1.36 11.12
C LEU A 202 -7.79 -1.81 12.44
N PRO A 203 -7.64 -0.96 13.48
CA PRO A 203 -7.07 -1.40 14.74
C PRO A 203 -7.87 -2.50 15.41
N LYS A 204 -9.20 -2.47 15.26
CA LYS A 204 -10.09 -3.50 15.83
C LYS A 204 -9.98 -4.84 15.09
N ILE A 205 -9.63 -4.81 13.81
CA ILE A 205 -9.43 -6.00 12.99
C ILE A 205 -8.02 -6.55 13.21
N ALA A 206 -7.03 -5.68 13.36
CA ALA A 206 -5.63 -6.06 13.61
C ALA A 206 -5.40 -6.58 15.03
N ASN A 207 -6.18 -6.14 16.03
CA ASN A 207 -6.16 -6.65 17.42
C ASN A 207 -6.72 -8.09 17.56
N VAL A 208 -6.83 -8.85 16.49
CA VAL A 208 -7.00 -10.31 16.55
C VAL A 208 -5.68 -11.02 16.96
N GLY A 209 -4.56 -10.29 17.00
CA GLY A 209 -3.29 -10.68 17.62
C GLY A 209 -2.86 -9.59 18.63
N GLU A 210 -2.25 -9.96 19.73
CA GLU A 210 -1.95 -9.22 20.97
C GLU A 210 -1.23 -7.83 20.84
N SER A 211 -1.17 -7.20 19.68
CA SER A 211 -0.54 -5.91 19.48
C SER A 211 -1.56 -4.76 19.43
N ASP A 212 -1.49 -3.87 20.39
CA ASP A 212 -2.23 -2.59 20.44
C ASP A 212 -1.67 -1.63 19.37
N ILE A 213 -2.19 -1.70 18.15
CA ILE A 213 -1.83 -0.72 17.10
C ILE A 213 -2.36 0.66 17.50
N LYS A 214 -1.45 1.57 17.78
CA LYS A 214 -1.79 2.97 18.11
C LYS A 214 -2.28 3.70 16.86
N THR A 215 -3.52 4.15 16.87
CA THR A 215 -4.12 4.93 15.77
C THR A 215 -3.74 6.42 15.80
N ASN A 216 -3.09 6.89 16.85
CA ASN A 216 -2.76 8.31 17.02
C ASN A 216 -1.37 8.68 16.48
N VAL A 217 -0.96 8.00 15.40
CA VAL A 217 0.35 8.19 14.76
C VAL A 217 0.33 9.40 13.81
N TYR A 218 -0.83 9.70 13.20
CA TYR A 218 -0.97 10.76 12.20
C TYR A 218 -1.40 12.09 12.79
N GLY A 219 -0.73 13.18 12.40
CA GLY A 219 -1.05 14.54 12.77
C GLY A 219 -2.12 15.18 11.87
N VAL A 220 -2.59 16.36 12.26
CA VAL A 220 -3.57 17.14 11.46
C VAL A 220 -3.00 17.49 10.07
N SER A 221 -1.69 17.73 9.96
CA SER A 221 -1.00 17.99 8.69
C SER A 221 -1.16 16.84 7.70
N ASP A 222 -1.05 15.58 8.17
CA ASP A 222 -1.09 14.39 7.34
C ASP A 222 -2.49 14.18 6.78
N TYR A 223 -3.53 14.44 7.58
CA TYR A 223 -4.92 14.43 7.12
C TYR A 223 -5.21 15.52 6.09
N LEU A 224 -4.64 16.73 6.24
CA LEU A 224 -4.79 17.80 5.26
C LEU A 224 -4.09 17.46 3.94
N LEU A 225 -2.88 16.91 4.00
CA LEU A 225 -2.15 16.45 2.82
C LEU A 225 -2.91 15.33 2.12
N LEU A 226 -3.42 14.35 2.88
CA LEU A 226 -4.23 13.26 2.37
C LEU A 226 -5.49 13.79 1.66
N ALA A 227 -6.19 14.75 2.25
CA ALA A 227 -7.36 15.37 1.64
C ALA A 227 -7.03 16.04 0.30
N VAL A 228 -5.89 16.73 0.19
CA VAL A 228 -5.44 17.36 -1.06
C VAL A 228 -5.13 16.31 -2.14
N VAL A 229 -4.42 15.24 -1.77
CA VAL A 229 -4.09 14.14 -2.69
C VAL A 229 -5.36 13.42 -3.16
N ILE A 230 -6.27 13.11 -2.23
CA ILE A 230 -7.57 12.49 -2.56
C ILE A 230 -8.38 13.39 -3.49
N LEU A 231 -8.45 14.71 -3.21
CA LEU A 231 -9.17 15.64 -4.08
C LEU A 231 -8.60 15.65 -5.50
N ALA A 232 -7.28 15.67 -5.64
CA ALA A 232 -6.63 15.65 -6.95
C ALA A 232 -6.90 14.31 -7.70
N ALA A 233 -6.87 13.17 -6.98
CA ALA A 233 -7.21 11.86 -7.54
C ALA A 233 -8.69 11.79 -7.95
N VAL A 234 -9.61 12.30 -7.13
CA VAL A 234 -11.05 12.38 -7.40
C VAL A 234 -11.32 13.16 -8.69
N LEU A 235 -10.69 14.34 -8.84
CA LEU A 235 -10.85 15.16 -10.05
C LEU A 235 -10.45 14.38 -11.32
N LEU A 236 -9.35 13.66 -11.26
CA LEU A 236 -8.89 12.83 -12.36
C LEU A 236 -9.87 11.68 -12.66
N ILE A 237 -10.25 10.89 -11.64
CA ILE A 237 -11.14 9.72 -11.79
C ILE A 237 -12.51 10.16 -12.30
N VAL A 238 -13.10 11.19 -11.72
CA VAL A 238 -14.39 11.74 -12.15
C VAL A 238 -14.32 12.19 -13.61
N THR A 239 -13.23 12.82 -14.01
CA THR A 239 -13.05 13.26 -15.39
C THR A 239 -12.98 12.09 -16.37
N LEU A 240 -12.23 11.03 -16.04
CA LEU A 240 -12.14 9.82 -16.85
C LEU A 240 -13.51 9.12 -16.97
N ILE A 241 -14.21 8.94 -15.86
CA ILE A 241 -15.56 8.36 -15.84
C ILE A 241 -16.54 9.23 -16.65
N SER A 242 -16.43 10.54 -16.55
CA SER A 242 -17.27 11.49 -17.31
C SER A 242 -17.07 11.38 -18.82
N ILE A 243 -15.81 11.22 -19.27
CA ILE A 243 -15.47 11.03 -20.68
C ILE A 243 -16.09 9.73 -21.20
N ILE A 244 -15.90 8.61 -20.45
CA ILE A 244 -16.47 7.30 -20.82
C ILE A 244 -18.00 7.38 -20.85
N SER A 245 -18.62 8.02 -19.84
CA SER A 245 -20.06 8.18 -19.75
C SER A 245 -20.63 9.03 -20.89
N ALA A 246 -19.91 10.06 -21.34
CA ALA A 246 -20.34 10.87 -22.48
C ALA A 246 -20.33 10.09 -23.80
N PHE A 247 -19.50 9.05 -23.91
CA PHE A 247 -19.45 8.17 -25.08
C PHE A 247 -20.60 7.16 -25.11
N ALA A 248 -21.01 6.68 -23.96
CA ALA A 248 -22.07 5.69 -23.81
C ALA A 248 -23.45 6.25 -24.16
N LYS A 249 -24.35 5.37 -24.57
CA LYS A 249 -25.74 5.69 -24.90
C LYS A 249 -26.68 5.59 -23.71
N SER A 250 -26.37 4.73 -22.76
CA SER A 250 -27.16 4.48 -21.56
C SER A 250 -26.25 4.32 -20.34
N THR A 251 -26.84 4.42 -19.16
CA THR A 251 -26.15 4.20 -17.88
C THR A 251 -25.55 2.80 -17.79
N LYS A 252 -26.27 1.81 -18.29
CA LYS A 252 -25.82 0.40 -18.30
C LYS A 252 -24.59 0.22 -19.20
N GLU A 253 -24.60 0.83 -20.38
CA GLU A 253 -23.46 0.79 -21.31
C GLU A 253 -22.25 1.52 -20.74
N ALA A 254 -22.45 2.68 -20.10
CA ALA A 254 -21.41 3.41 -19.43
C ALA A 254 -20.71 2.58 -18.34
N ASN A 255 -21.48 1.91 -17.50
CA ASN A 255 -20.93 1.03 -16.45
C ASN A 255 -20.10 -0.12 -17.06
N THR A 256 -20.54 -0.69 -18.19
CA THR A 256 -19.77 -1.72 -18.90
C THR A 256 -18.42 -1.19 -19.40
N TYR A 257 -18.40 0.04 -19.95
CA TYR A 257 -17.16 0.67 -20.43
C TYR A 257 -16.25 1.15 -19.32
N ILE A 258 -16.77 1.46 -18.13
CA ILE A 258 -15.99 1.86 -16.95
C ILE A 258 -15.31 0.65 -16.28
N THR A 259 -15.88 -0.56 -16.41
CA THR A 259 -15.34 -1.76 -15.76
C THR A 259 -13.86 -2.04 -16.09
N PRO A 260 -13.36 -1.95 -17.33
CA PRO A 260 -11.94 -2.09 -17.62
C PRO A 260 -11.07 -1.04 -16.90
N LEU A 261 -11.54 0.21 -16.81
CA LEU A 261 -10.85 1.25 -16.06
C LEU A 261 -10.78 0.91 -14.57
N MET A 262 -11.86 0.37 -14.00
CA MET A 262 -11.88 -0.09 -12.61
C MET A 262 -10.82 -1.17 -12.35
N ILE A 263 -10.68 -2.12 -13.27
CA ILE A 263 -9.66 -3.18 -13.16
C ILE A 263 -8.25 -2.57 -13.17
N VAL A 264 -7.98 -1.61 -14.05
CA VAL A 264 -6.68 -0.92 -14.10
C VAL A 264 -6.42 -0.17 -12.80
N VAL A 265 -7.40 0.57 -12.27
CA VAL A 265 -7.28 1.29 -11.00
C VAL A 265 -7.01 0.34 -9.84
N MET A 266 -7.70 -0.82 -9.83
CA MET A 266 -7.51 -1.86 -8.82
C MET A 266 -6.09 -2.46 -8.89
N LEU A 267 -5.59 -2.78 -10.08
CA LEU A 267 -4.24 -3.32 -10.26
C LEU A 267 -3.16 -2.31 -9.85
N VAL A 268 -3.37 -1.03 -10.17
CA VAL A 268 -2.47 0.05 -9.73
C VAL A 268 -2.53 0.22 -8.21
N GLY A 269 -3.71 0.13 -7.59
CA GLY A 269 -3.85 0.15 -6.13
C GLY A 269 -3.13 -1.01 -5.46
N LEU A 270 -3.29 -2.23 -6.02
CA LEU A 270 -2.60 -3.43 -5.53
C LEU A 270 -1.07 -3.32 -5.63
N SER A 271 -0.54 -2.62 -6.64
CA SER A 271 0.91 -2.45 -6.77
C SER A 271 1.54 -1.75 -5.57
N GLY A 272 0.78 -0.90 -4.86
CA GLY A 272 1.23 -0.26 -3.63
C GLY A 272 1.45 -1.22 -2.46
N MET A 273 0.83 -2.40 -2.48
CA MET A 273 1.02 -3.43 -1.44
C MET A 273 2.32 -4.22 -1.59
N PHE A 274 2.91 -4.22 -2.80
CA PHE A 274 4.12 -4.98 -3.12
C PHE A 274 5.36 -4.08 -3.26
N ILE A 275 5.21 -2.79 -3.00
CA ILE A 275 6.29 -1.82 -3.15
C ILE A 275 6.56 -1.21 -1.78
N ASP A 276 7.73 -1.47 -1.25
CA ASP A 276 8.17 -0.89 0.01
C ASP A 276 8.50 0.57 -0.14
N GLY A 277 8.00 1.34 0.84
CA GLY A 277 8.30 2.75 1.00
C GLY A 277 7.87 3.63 -0.18
N THR A 278 8.30 4.86 -0.14
CA THR A 278 8.09 5.83 -1.21
C THR A 278 9.17 5.74 -2.27
N LYS A 279 8.77 5.81 -3.54
CA LYS A 279 9.75 5.92 -4.63
C LYS A 279 10.39 7.30 -4.62
N THR A 280 11.70 7.35 -4.71
CA THR A 280 12.48 8.59 -4.68
C THR A 280 12.52 9.32 -6.03
N GLU A 281 12.25 8.62 -7.13
CA GLU A 281 12.30 9.21 -8.47
C GLU A 281 11.00 9.89 -8.86
N LEU A 282 11.08 11.15 -9.25
CA LEU A 282 9.93 12.01 -9.56
C LEU A 282 9.05 11.51 -10.73
N TYR A 283 9.56 10.67 -11.62
CA TYR A 283 8.77 10.18 -12.75
C TYR A 283 7.59 9.27 -12.32
N TYR A 284 7.72 8.57 -11.18
CA TYR A 284 6.61 7.79 -10.63
C TYR A 284 5.41 8.66 -10.24
N TYR A 285 5.68 9.89 -9.80
CA TYR A 285 4.65 10.86 -9.41
C TYR A 285 4.01 11.59 -10.60
N VAL A 286 4.43 11.29 -11.83
CA VAL A 286 3.79 11.79 -13.05
C VAL A 286 2.78 10.78 -13.60
N ILE A 287 2.94 9.46 -13.35
CA ILE A 287 2.07 8.42 -13.91
C ILE A 287 0.66 8.55 -13.32
N PRO A 288 -0.38 8.74 -14.15
CA PRO A 288 -1.74 8.97 -13.66
C PRO A 288 -2.24 7.78 -12.83
N ILE A 289 -2.98 8.07 -11.76
CA ILE A 289 -3.49 7.13 -10.75
C ILE A 289 -2.38 6.58 -9.85
N TYR A 290 -1.28 6.05 -10.42
CA TYR A 290 -0.15 5.54 -9.66
C TYR A 290 0.51 6.62 -8.78
N ASN A 291 0.59 7.85 -9.30
CA ASN A 291 1.06 9.02 -8.56
C ASN A 291 0.28 9.25 -7.25
N SER A 292 -1.03 9.03 -7.29
CA SER A 292 -1.89 9.18 -6.11
C SER A 292 -1.68 8.06 -5.10
N VAL A 293 -1.44 6.82 -5.58
CA VAL A 293 -1.07 5.68 -4.71
C VAL A 293 0.23 6.00 -4.00
N GLN A 294 1.29 6.39 -4.73
CA GLN A 294 2.59 6.72 -4.14
C GLN A 294 2.52 7.87 -3.14
N ALA A 295 1.76 8.92 -3.45
CA ALA A 295 1.57 10.04 -2.52
C ALA A 295 0.83 9.61 -1.24
N MET A 296 -0.20 8.76 -1.35
CA MET A 296 -0.92 8.22 -0.19
C MET A 296 -0.04 7.26 0.62
N THR A 297 0.71 6.38 -0.05
CA THR A 297 1.68 5.49 0.61
C THR A 297 2.66 6.30 1.45
N GLY A 298 3.27 7.36 0.89
CA GLY A 298 4.20 8.21 1.62
C GLY A 298 3.59 8.91 2.85
N ILE A 299 2.30 9.26 2.80
CA ILE A 299 1.62 9.82 3.98
C ILE A 299 1.45 8.74 5.05
N PHE A 300 1.01 7.54 4.66
CA PHE A 300 0.72 6.47 5.60
C PHE A 300 1.97 5.79 6.15
N SER A 301 3.07 5.75 5.40
CA SER A 301 4.38 5.28 5.88
C SER A 301 5.14 6.32 6.72
N LEU A 302 4.61 7.53 6.86
CA LEU A 302 5.28 8.67 7.52
C LEU A 302 6.59 9.09 6.81
N ASP A 303 6.80 8.62 5.58
CA ASP A 303 7.93 8.94 4.72
C ASP A 303 7.47 9.84 3.56
N ILE A 304 7.23 11.10 3.89
CA ILE A 304 6.66 12.08 2.95
C ILE A 304 7.77 12.68 2.08
N MET A 305 7.67 12.47 0.76
CA MET A 305 8.48 13.18 -0.23
C MET A 305 7.74 14.44 -0.72
N PRO A 306 8.04 15.66 -0.22
CA PRO A 306 7.27 16.86 -0.55
C PRO A 306 7.26 17.20 -2.04
N SER A 307 8.39 17.00 -2.73
CA SER A 307 8.50 17.22 -4.18
C SER A 307 7.63 16.25 -4.97
N GLY A 308 7.58 14.97 -4.57
CA GLY A 308 6.73 13.94 -5.17
C GLY A 308 5.25 14.26 -5.01
N MET A 309 4.83 14.70 -3.82
CA MET A 309 3.44 15.11 -3.56
C MET A 309 3.00 16.27 -4.43
N ILE A 310 3.84 17.32 -4.54
CA ILE A 310 3.55 18.49 -5.39
C ILE A 310 3.42 18.04 -6.85
N VAL A 311 4.34 17.21 -7.34
CA VAL A 311 4.31 16.69 -8.71
C VAL A 311 3.04 15.86 -8.95
N SER A 312 2.65 14.99 -8.01
CA SER A 312 1.43 14.18 -8.08
C SER A 312 0.17 15.06 -8.23
N VAL A 313 0.01 16.06 -7.36
CA VAL A 313 -1.14 16.95 -7.38
C VAL A 313 -1.18 17.76 -8.69
N ILE A 314 -0.06 18.33 -9.09
CA ILE A 314 0.04 19.13 -10.34
C ILE A 314 -0.26 18.23 -11.56
N SER A 315 0.30 17.03 -11.62
CA SER A 315 0.05 16.07 -12.71
C SER A 315 -1.43 15.73 -12.82
N ASN A 316 -2.10 15.44 -11.70
CA ASN A 316 -3.54 15.15 -11.69
C ASN A 316 -4.39 16.34 -12.14
N ILE A 317 -4.02 17.57 -11.75
CA ILE A 317 -4.69 18.79 -12.22
C ILE A 317 -4.51 18.97 -13.72
N ILE A 318 -3.30 18.74 -14.26
CA ILE A 318 -3.03 18.83 -15.70
C ILE A 318 -3.86 17.79 -16.46
N TYR A 319 -3.86 16.53 -16.03
CA TYR A 319 -4.67 15.48 -16.66
C TYR A 319 -6.17 15.77 -16.59
N THR A 320 -6.64 16.28 -15.46
CA THR A 320 -8.03 16.75 -15.32
C THR A 320 -8.33 17.87 -16.31
N GLY A 321 -7.45 18.85 -16.45
CA GLY A 321 -7.60 19.95 -17.42
C GLY A 321 -7.69 19.45 -18.86
N ILE A 322 -6.81 18.50 -19.24
CA ILE A 322 -6.86 17.84 -20.56
C ILE A 322 -8.19 17.10 -20.71
N GLY A 323 -8.62 16.35 -19.71
CA GLY A 323 -9.87 15.61 -19.73
C GLY A 323 -11.11 16.51 -19.83
N VAL A 324 -11.14 17.64 -19.11
CA VAL A 324 -12.21 18.66 -19.25
C VAL A 324 -12.26 19.22 -20.67
N PHE A 325 -11.08 19.48 -21.27
CA PHE A 325 -11.01 19.91 -22.65
C PHE A 325 -11.60 18.85 -23.62
N VAL A 326 -11.23 17.58 -23.44
CA VAL A 326 -11.76 16.46 -24.24
C VAL A 326 -13.29 16.36 -24.05
N LEU A 327 -13.78 16.36 -22.81
CA LEU A 327 -15.21 16.29 -22.50
C LEU A 327 -15.98 17.46 -23.12
N THR A 328 -15.42 18.67 -23.09
CA THR A 328 -16.01 19.85 -23.74
C THR A 328 -16.10 19.66 -25.26
N ARG A 329 -15.07 19.08 -25.89
CA ARG A 329 -15.10 18.74 -27.32
C ARG A 329 -16.16 17.69 -27.63
N MET A 330 -16.34 16.69 -26.75
CA MET A 330 -17.40 15.69 -26.91
C MET A 330 -18.79 16.33 -26.82
N PHE A 331 -19.01 17.25 -25.88
CA PHE A 331 -20.28 17.98 -25.76
C PHE A 331 -20.57 18.89 -26.96
N ASN A 332 -19.54 19.32 -27.70
CA ASN A 332 -19.69 20.05 -28.95
C ASN A 332 -20.00 19.14 -30.15
N ASN A 333 -19.82 17.82 -30.02
CA ASN A 333 -20.05 16.88 -31.11
C ASN A 333 -21.47 16.31 -31.00
N GLU A 334 -22.35 16.77 -31.92
CA GLU A 334 -23.75 16.33 -31.98
C GLU A 334 -23.91 14.80 -32.20
N LYS A 335 -22.98 14.19 -32.97
CA LYS A 335 -23.01 12.73 -33.20
C LYS A 335 -22.78 11.95 -31.90
N ILE A 336 -21.95 12.47 -30.97
CA ILE A 336 -21.69 11.81 -29.69
C ILE A 336 -22.87 12.06 -28.73
N MET A 337 -23.38 13.28 -28.68
CA MET A 337 -24.37 13.68 -27.67
C MET A 337 -25.79 13.27 -28.00
N PHE A 338 -26.16 13.16 -29.29
CA PHE A 338 -27.52 12.82 -29.75
C PHE A 338 -27.60 11.43 -30.38
N ASN A 339 -26.53 10.63 -30.35
CA ASN A 339 -26.57 9.25 -30.85
C ASN A 339 -27.39 8.40 -29.87
N LYS A 340 -28.61 8.03 -30.31
CA LYS A 340 -29.53 7.12 -29.63
C LYS A 340 -29.15 5.67 -29.88
#